data_ae859e777d194b4abc92e7ab83f310d4
#
_entry.id   ae859e777d194b4abc92e7ab83f310d4
#
_cell.length_a   1.000
_cell.length_b   1.000
_cell.length_c   1.000
_cell.angle_alpha   90.00
_cell.angle_beta   90.00
_cell.angle_gamma   90.00
#
_symmetry.space_group_name_H-M   'P 1'
#
loop_
_entity.id
_entity.type
_entity.pdbx_description
1 polymer ?
#
loop_
_entity_poly.entity_id
_entity_poly.type
_entity_poly.pdbx_seq_one_letter_code
_entity_poly.pdbx_strand_id
1 'polypeptide(L)'
;SFYPSQLSGGQQQRVAIARALAMEPKALLFDEPTSALDPELVGEVLRVMKDLAEEGRTMIVVTHEMGFAKEVSDRIMFIHQGQVEEEGTPKQVFGNANSERCRDFLASSL
;
A
#
# COMPACT_ATOMS: atom_id res chain seq x y z
N SER A 1 13.92 -13.30 -23.15
CA SER A 1 12.75 -12.98 -22.34
C SER A 1 12.54 -14.04 -21.27
N PHE A 2 12.06 -13.63 -20.13
CA PHE A 2 11.79 -14.53 -19.01
C PHE A 2 10.33 -14.96 -19.03
N TYR A 3 10.08 -16.21 -18.67
CA TYR A 3 8.74 -16.66 -18.32
C TYR A 3 8.41 -16.13 -16.92
N PRO A 4 7.12 -15.86 -16.62
CA PRO A 4 6.74 -15.38 -15.29
C PRO A 4 7.24 -16.23 -14.14
N SER A 5 7.31 -17.56 -14.34
CA SER A 5 7.78 -18.50 -13.31
C SER A 5 9.27 -18.35 -12.99
N GLN A 6 10.03 -17.67 -13.84
CA GLN A 6 11.48 -17.47 -13.66
C GLN A 6 11.80 -16.16 -12.95
N LEU A 7 10.79 -15.33 -12.68
CA LEU A 7 10.96 -14.04 -12.06
C LEU A 7 10.85 -14.16 -10.53
N SER A 8 11.57 -13.29 -9.80
CA SER A 8 11.39 -13.17 -8.36
C SER A 8 10.00 -12.62 -8.05
N GLY A 9 9.55 -12.76 -6.79
CA GLY A 9 8.28 -12.21 -6.35
C GLY A 9 8.16 -10.71 -6.61
N GLY A 10 9.23 -9.94 -6.33
CA GLY A 10 9.25 -8.50 -6.58
C GLY A 10 9.19 -8.17 -8.05
N GLN A 11 9.90 -8.93 -8.89
CA GLN A 11 9.87 -8.74 -10.34
C GLN A 11 8.49 -9.07 -10.90
N GLN A 12 7.86 -10.16 -10.42
CA GLN A 12 6.50 -10.52 -10.81
C GLN A 12 5.51 -9.42 -10.47
N GLN A 13 5.66 -8.84 -9.28
CA GLN A 13 4.78 -7.75 -8.85
C GLN A 13 4.97 -6.51 -9.71
N ARG A 14 6.21 -6.16 -10.05
CA ARG A 14 6.46 -5.02 -10.94
C ARG A 14 5.92 -5.25 -12.35
N VAL A 15 5.99 -6.48 -12.85
CA VAL A 15 5.40 -6.82 -14.14
C VAL A 15 3.87 -6.66 -14.08
N ALA A 16 3.25 -7.12 -13.00
CA ALA A 16 1.80 -6.97 -12.82
C ALA A 16 1.40 -5.50 -12.79
N ILE A 17 2.16 -4.65 -12.11
CA ILE A 17 1.92 -3.20 -12.08
C ILE A 17 2.06 -2.62 -13.49
N ALA A 18 3.10 -2.99 -14.23
CA ALA A 18 3.32 -2.48 -15.58
C ALA A 18 2.17 -2.87 -16.51
N ARG A 19 1.66 -4.10 -16.38
CA ARG A 19 0.50 -4.55 -17.18
C ARG A 19 -0.75 -3.74 -16.85
N ALA A 20 -0.99 -3.48 -15.57
CA ALA A 20 -2.13 -2.67 -15.14
C ALA A 20 -2.02 -1.26 -15.72
N LEU A 21 -0.83 -0.66 -15.68
CA LEU A 21 -0.59 0.69 -16.21
C LEU A 21 -0.79 0.75 -17.72
N ALA A 22 -0.44 -0.31 -18.45
CA ALA A 22 -0.59 -0.35 -19.90
C ALA A 22 -2.04 -0.22 -20.35
N MET A 23 -3.00 -0.50 -19.46
CA MET A 23 -4.43 -0.34 -19.74
C MET A 23 -4.93 1.09 -19.50
N GLU A 24 -4.06 1.99 -19.09
CA GLU A 24 -4.38 3.38 -18.78
C GLU A 24 -5.58 3.54 -17.83
N PRO A 25 -5.54 2.92 -16.65
CA PRO A 25 -6.67 2.93 -15.73
C PRO A 25 -6.85 4.31 -15.09
N LYS A 26 -8.09 4.63 -14.68
CA LYS A 26 -8.37 5.84 -13.91
C LYS A 26 -7.98 5.70 -12.46
N ALA A 27 -7.96 4.48 -11.94
CA ALA A 27 -7.57 4.18 -10.57
C ALA A 27 -6.87 2.84 -10.51
N LEU A 28 -5.93 2.70 -9.58
CA LEU A 28 -5.20 1.46 -9.33
C LEU A 28 -5.57 0.92 -7.95
N LEU A 29 -5.80 -0.38 -7.87
CA LEU A 29 -6.07 -1.05 -6.61
C LEU A 29 -4.90 -1.99 -6.29
N PHE A 30 -4.30 -1.81 -5.12
CA PHE A 30 -3.26 -2.70 -4.60
C PHE A 30 -3.77 -3.37 -3.33
N ASP A 31 -3.88 -4.69 -3.35
CA ASP A 31 -4.36 -5.46 -2.21
C ASP A 31 -3.18 -6.22 -1.59
N GLU A 32 -2.63 -5.68 -0.52
CA GLU A 32 -1.47 -6.22 0.20
C GLU A 32 -0.32 -6.61 -0.74
N PRO A 33 0.19 -5.66 -1.53
CA PRO A 33 1.13 -5.96 -2.62
C PRO A 33 2.47 -6.52 -2.15
N THR A 34 2.81 -6.39 -0.88
CA THR A 34 4.09 -6.84 -0.33
C THR A 34 3.97 -8.02 0.63
N SER A 35 2.75 -8.50 0.91
CA SER A 35 2.53 -9.48 1.98
C SER A 35 3.20 -10.84 1.73
N ALA A 36 3.38 -11.22 0.48
CA ALA A 36 3.98 -12.51 0.11
C ALA A 36 5.44 -12.39 -0.33
N LEU A 37 6.05 -11.22 -0.17
CA LEU A 37 7.42 -10.95 -0.63
C LEU A 37 8.43 -11.09 0.49
N ASP A 38 9.65 -11.48 0.13
CA ASP A 38 10.79 -11.40 1.04
C ASP A 38 11.04 -9.94 1.44
N PRO A 39 11.51 -9.68 2.68
CA PRO A 39 11.76 -8.31 3.12
C PRO A 39 12.66 -7.50 2.18
N GLU A 40 13.60 -8.16 1.51
CA GLU A 40 14.51 -7.50 0.56
C GLU A 40 13.78 -6.92 -0.65
N LEU A 41 12.66 -7.53 -1.04
CA LEU A 41 11.89 -7.13 -2.21
C LEU A 41 10.80 -6.12 -1.90
N VAL A 42 10.39 -6.03 -0.63
CA VAL A 42 9.33 -5.12 -0.19
C VAL A 42 9.67 -3.68 -0.54
N GLY A 43 10.89 -3.24 -0.24
CA GLY A 43 11.32 -1.88 -0.52
C GLY A 43 11.26 -1.51 -1.99
N GLU A 44 11.59 -2.44 -2.88
CA GLU A 44 11.53 -2.19 -4.33
C GLU A 44 10.10 -1.95 -4.81
N VAL A 45 9.15 -2.78 -4.34
CA VAL A 45 7.75 -2.65 -4.74
C VAL A 45 7.16 -1.36 -4.17
N LEU A 46 7.44 -1.05 -2.90
CA LEU A 46 6.96 0.18 -2.29
C LEU A 46 7.50 1.42 -2.99
N ARG A 47 8.74 1.37 -3.48
CA ARG A 47 9.31 2.48 -4.24
C ARG A 47 8.56 2.73 -5.54
N VAL A 48 8.22 1.67 -6.27
CA VAL A 48 7.45 1.78 -7.51
C VAL A 48 6.09 2.41 -7.19
N MET A 49 5.42 1.96 -6.14
CA MET A 49 4.13 2.50 -5.73
C MET A 49 4.23 3.97 -5.31
N LYS A 50 5.30 4.34 -4.61
CA LYS A 50 5.54 5.73 -4.22
C LYS A 50 5.73 6.61 -5.46
N ASP A 51 6.49 6.16 -6.44
CA ASP A 51 6.70 6.89 -7.69
C ASP A 51 5.38 7.12 -8.41
N LEU A 52 4.51 6.12 -8.45
CA LEU A 52 3.18 6.24 -9.04
C LEU A 52 2.33 7.28 -8.32
N ALA A 53 2.39 7.30 -7.00
CA ALA A 53 1.66 8.27 -6.20
C ALA A 53 2.17 9.69 -6.47
N GLU A 54 3.48 9.87 -6.62
CA GLU A 54 4.09 11.17 -6.92
C GLU A 54 3.70 11.66 -8.31
N GLU A 55 3.39 10.75 -9.24
CA GLU A 55 2.86 11.11 -10.56
C GLU A 55 1.43 11.61 -10.51
N GLY A 56 0.77 11.56 -9.35
CA GLY A 56 -0.60 12.00 -9.20
C GLY A 56 -1.65 10.95 -9.55
N ARG A 57 -1.28 9.68 -9.61
CA ARG A 57 -2.24 8.61 -9.92
C ARG A 57 -3.15 8.35 -8.75
N THR A 58 -4.42 8.07 -9.06
CA THR A 58 -5.40 7.67 -8.05
C THR A 58 -5.16 6.21 -7.68
N MET A 59 -4.91 5.96 -6.38
CA MET A 59 -4.57 4.64 -5.89
C MET A 59 -5.33 4.32 -4.62
N ILE A 60 -5.81 3.08 -4.53
CA ILE A 60 -6.34 2.52 -3.28
C ILE A 60 -5.40 1.39 -2.89
N VAL A 61 -4.83 1.47 -1.70
CA VAL A 61 -3.84 0.50 -1.23
C VAL A 61 -4.29 -0.11 0.09
N VAL A 62 -4.46 -1.43 0.10
CA VAL A 62 -4.70 -2.19 1.33
C VAL A 62 -3.36 -2.74 1.76
N THR A 63 -2.87 -2.33 2.93
CA THR A 63 -1.51 -2.68 3.34
C THR A 63 -1.34 -2.66 4.85
N HIS A 64 -0.37 -3.43 5.34
CA HIS A 64 0.15 -3.36 6.70
C HIS A 64 1.45 -2.58 6.79
N GLU A 65 1.92 -2.04 5.66
CA GLU A 65 3.15 -1.24 5.61
C GLU A 65 2.86 0.18 6.09
N MET A 66 2.92 0.39 7.40
CA MET A 66 2.49 1.65 8.01
C MET A 66 3.42 2.83 7.70
N GLY A 67 4.71 2.60 7.56
CA GLY A 67 5.64 3.64 7.14
C GLY A 67 5.29 4.19 5.76
N PHE A 68 5.00 3.29 4.82
CA PHE A 68 4.58 3.66 3.47
C PHE A 68 3.25 4.41 3.51
N ALA A 69 2.26 3.88 4.23
CA ALA A 69 0.94 4.50 4.34
C ALA A 69 1.04 5.92 4.90
N LYS A 70 1.84 6.10 5.94
CA LYS A 70 2.03 7.42 6.57
C LYS A 70 2.69 8.42 5.62
N GLU A 71 3.68 7.98 4.86
CA GLU A 71 4.47 8.86 3.99
C GLU A 71 3.73 9.24 2.72
N VAL A 72 2.99 8.31 2.13
CA VAL A 72 2.52 8.44 0.74
C VAL A 72 1.05 8.77 0.63
N SER A 73 0.22 8.39 1.61
CA SER A 73 -1.23 8.50 1.49
C SER A 73 -1.74 9.91 1.73
N ASP A 74 -2.83 10.26 1.04
CA ASP A 74 -3.59 11.49 1.30
C ASP A 74 -4.69 11.24 2.32
N ARG A 75 -5.25 10.03 2.33
CA ARG A 75 -6.31 9.60 3.26
C ARG A 75 -6.01 8.20 3.75
N ILE A 76 -6.28 7.98 5.02
CA ILE A 76 -6.12 6.67 5.67
C ILE A 76 -7.47 6.22 6.19
N MET A 77 -7.80 4.94 5.96
CA MET A 77 -8.98 4.31 6.53
C MET A 77 -8.54 3.08 7.32
N PHE A 78 -8.89 3.05 8.61
CA PHE A 78 -8.69 1.86 9.43
C PHE A 78 -9.98 1.05 9.43
N ILE A 79 -9.89 -0.17 8.92
CA ILE A 79 -11.06 -1.04 8.74
C ILE A 79 -11.01 -2.17 9.76
N HIS A 80 -12.13 -2.39 10.45
CA HIS A 80 -12.27 -3.48 11.40
C HIS A 80 -13.63 -4.13 11.22
N GLN A 81 -13.65 -5.45 11.09
CA GLN A 81 -14.87 -6.24 10.90
C GLN A 81 -15.74 -5.70 9.75
N GLY A 82 -15.08 -5.34 8.63
CA GLY A 82 -15.77 -4.89 7.43
C GLY A 82 -16.30 -3.47 7.48
N GLN A 83 -15.99 -2.72 8.54
CA GLN A 83 -16.46 -1.35 8.68
C GLN A 83 -15.30 -0.39 8.86
N VAL A 84 -15.47 0.84 8.37
CA VAL A 84 -14.50 1.91 8.58
C VAL A 84 -14.64 2.40 10.02
N GLU A 85 -13.62 2.14 10.82
CA GLU A 85 -13.63 2.54 12.23
C GLU A 85 -12.97 3.90 12.44
N GLU A 86 -12.00 4.23 11.61
CA GLU A 86 -11.29 5.51 11.69
C GLU A 86 -10.95 5.96 10.28
N GLU A 87 -11.05 7.25 9.99
CA GLU A 87 -10.69 7.79 8.70
C GLU A 87 -10.18 9.21 8.86
N GLY A 88 -9.16 9.59 8.11
CA GLY A 88 -8.62 10.93 8.14
C GLY A 88 -7.34 11.07 7.34
N THR A 89 -6.68 12.21 7.48
CA THR A 89 -5.35 12.39 6.92
C THR A 89 -4.35 11.52 7.69
N PRO A 90 -3.18 11.23 7.11
CA PRO A 90 -2.15 10.49 7.84
C PRO A 90 -1.81 11.13 9.19
N LYS A 91 -1.73 12.44 9.24
CA LYS A 91 -1.43 13.15 10.48
C LYS A 91 -2.49 12.91 11.55
N GLN A 92 -3.77 12.91 11.16
CA GLN A 92 -4.88 12.68 12.08
C GLN A 92 -4.91 11.25 12.58
N VAL A 93 -4.80 10.28 11.65
CA VAL A 93 -4.92 8.87 12.00
C VAL A 93 -3.69 8.37 12.77
N PHE A 94 -2.49 8.72 12.35
CA PHE A 94 -1.27 8.26 13.02
C PHE A 94 -0.94 9.06 14.27
N GLY A 95 -1.32 10.32 14.33
CA GLY A 95 -0.97 11.20 15.44
C GLY A 95 -2.05 11.36 16.48
N ASN A 96 -3.32 11.21 16.11
CA ASN A 96 -4.43 11.51 17.02
C ASN A 96 -5.71 10.75 16.66
N ALA A 97 -5.59 9.43 16.51
CA ALA A 97 -6.76 8.59 16.23
C ALA A 97 -7.75 8.64 17.41
N ASN A 98 -9.04 8.71 17.09
CA ASN A 98 -10.11 8.68 18.10
C ASN A 98 -10.40 7.25 18.57
N SER A 99 -10.23 6.27 17.68
CA SER A 99 -10.49 4.87 17.99
C SER A 99 -9.35 4.26 18.82
N GLU A 100 -9.69 3.70 19.98
CA GLU A 100 -8.72 2.99 20.81
C GLU A 100 -8.13 1.80 20.06
N ARG A 101 -8.97 1.07 19.32
CA ARG A 101 -8.52 -0.08 18.54
C ARG A 101 -7.53 0.33 17.46
N CYS A 102 -7.75 1.46 16.81
CA CYS A 102 -6.83 2.01 15.83
C CYS A 102 -5.50 2.39 16.48
N ARG A 103 -5.55 3.06 17.64
CA ARG A 103 -4.34 3.42 18.39
C ARG A 103 -3.53 2.20 18.78
N ASP A 104 -4.20 1.15 19.25
CA ASP A 104 -3.55 -0.10 19.67
C ASP A 104 -2.90 -0.79 18.46
N PHE A 105 -3.60 -0.83 17.33
CA PHE A 105 -3.08 -1.40 16.09
C PHE A 105 -1.80 -0.67 15.66
N LEU A 106 -1.84 0.65 15.63
CA LEU A 106 -0.71 1.46 15.21
C LEU A 106 0.48 1.32 16.17
N ALA A 107 0.22 1.26 17.46
CA ALA A 107 1.29 1.08 18.46
C ALA A 107 2.03 -0.23 18.27
N SER A 108 1.34 -1.28 17.83
CA SER A 108 1.96 -2.60 17.61
C SER A 108 2.62 -2.72 16.24
N SER A 109 2.33 -1.80 15.31
CA SER A 109 2.78 -1.87 13.91
C SER A 109 3.91 -0.90 13.57
N LEU A 110 4.19 0.03 14.45
CA LEU A 110 5.23 1.05 14.23
C LEU A 110 6.48 0.82 15.05
#